data_7227725df48ed4f246154cf477e860cd
#
_entry.id   7227725df48ed4f246154cf477e860cd
#
_cell.length_a   1.000
_cell.length_b   1.000
_cell.length_c   1.000
_cell.angle_alpha   90.00
_cell.angle_beta   90.00
_cell.angle_gamma   90.00
#
_symmetry.space_group_name_H-M   'P 1'
#
loop_
_entity.id
_entity.type
_entity.pdbx_description
1 polymer ?
#
loop_
_entity_poly.entity_id
_entity_poly.type
_entity_poly.pdbx_seq_one_letter_code
_entity_poly.pdbx_strand_id
1 'polypeptide(L)'
;MFSEVFELTRQNLERYQVDAQLHACRIQDYKDKPFDIIACNPPYFSTTNQNLMNVNQYKRAGRHEENLPLSELFTAVKRLLKSNGSFYLVHRASRYNELYQYASRVGMLPVKVTFAYDHVGGVAKTVLIEFQFATAHECMIEAPVYLDDRSTFPTIE
;
A
#
# COMPACT_ATOMS: atom_id res chain seq x y z
N MET A 1 10.53 12.61 10.21
CA MET A 1 10.13 12.68 8.78
C MET A 1 11.22 13.45 8.07
N PHE A 2 11.61 13.03 6.88
CA PHE A 2 12.71 13.65 6.13
C PHE A 2 12.22 14.94 5.47
N SER A 3 12.68 16.11 5.94
CA SER A 3 12.30 17.42 5.42
C SER A 3 12.57 17.57 3.92
N GLU A 4 13.67 16.99 3.44
CA GLU A 4 14.04 16.98 2.02
C GLU A 4 13.04 16.21 1.15
N VAL A 5 12.54 15.05 1.62
CA VAL A 5 11.52 14.27 0.89
C VAL A 5 10.20 15.04 0.82
N PHE A 6 9.83 15.72 1.90
CA PHE A 6 8.63 16.55 1.93
C PHE A 6 8.74 17.71 0.92
N GLU A 7 9.86 18.41 0.92
CA GLU A 7 10.12 19.52 0.00
C GLU A 7 10.12 19.05 -1.47
N LEU A 8 10.77 17.92 -1.77
CA LEU A 8 10.76 17.34 -3.11
C LEU A 8 9.34 16.96 -3.57
N THR A 9 8.54 16.43 -2.65
CA THR A 9 7.13 16.09 -2.94
C THR A 9 6.33 17.35 -3.26
N ARG A 10 6.50 18.42 -2.48
CA ARG A 10 5.87 19.72 -2.73
C ARG A 10 6.20 20.25 -4.13
N GLN A 11 7.50 20.24 -4.49
CA GLN A 11 7.96 20.67 -5.81
C GLN A 11 7.36 19.82 -6.95
N ASN A 12 7.20 18.50 -6.74
CA ASN A 12 6.57 17.63 -7.72
C ASN A 12 5.08 17.94 -7.88
N LEU A 13 4.33 18.17 -6.79
CA LEU A 13 2.93 18.57 -6.89
C LEU A 13 2.75 19.86 -7.67
N GLU A 14 3.59 20.87 -7.41
CA GLU A 14 3.59 22.14 -8.14
C GLU A 14 3.94 21.93 -9.63
N ARG A 15 5.01 21.17 -9.90
CA ARG A 15 5.47 20.90 -11.27
C ARG A 15 4.41 20.19 -12.12
N TYR A 16 3.70 19.25 -11.54
CA TYR A 16 2.68 18.45 -12.24
C TYR A 16 1.27 19.00 -12.07
N GLN A 17 1.13 20.17 -11.41
CA GLN A 17 -0.16 20.84 -11.17
C GLN A 17 -1.18 19.93 -10.46
N VAL A 18 -0.72 19.12 -9.50
CA VAL A 18 -1.57 18.25 -8.71
C VAL A 18 -2.06 19.01 -7.50
N ASP A 19 -3.39 19.16 -7.38
CA ASP A 19 -4.03 19.73 -6.18
C ASP A 19 -4.08 18.67 -5.08
N ALA A 20 -3.17 18.78 -4.12
CA ALA A 20 -3.10 17.87 -2.98
C ALA A 20 -2.54 18.57 -1.73
N GLN A 21 -3.06 18.17 -0.57
CA GLN A 21 -2.56 18.64 0.72
C GLN A 21 -1.46 17.70 1.24
N LEU A 22 -0.32 18.27 1.62
CA LEU A 22 0.78 17.54 2.22
C LEU A 22 0.77 17.68 3.74
N HIS A 23 0.84 16.54 4.43
CA HIS A 23 0.91 16.49 5.89
C HIS A 23 2.22 15.86 6.35
N ALA A 24 3.08 16.65 7.04
CA ALA A 24 4.37 16.19 7.54
C ALA A 24 4.19 15.47 8.91
N CYS A 25 3.45 14.38 8.94
CA CYS A 25 3.20 13.60 10.14
C CYS A 25 3.21 12.10 9.85
N ARG A 26 3.29 11.28 10.89
CA ARG A 26 3.08 9.84 10.77
C ARG A 26 1.58 9.57 10.62
N ILE A 27 1.20 8.55 9.86
CA ILE A 27 -0.21 8.18 9.68
C ILE A 27 -0.88 7.80 11.01
N GLN A 28 -0.11 7.27 11.98
CA GLN A 28 -0.58 6.95 13.32
C GLN A 28 -1.09 8.18 14.06
N ASP A 29 -0.44 9.34 13.83
CA ASP A 29 -0.71 10.61 14.50
C ASP A 29 -1.67 11.51 13.70
N TYR A 30 -1.87 11.18 12.41
CA TYR A 30 -2.75 11.93 11.51
C TYR A 30 -4.21 11.82 11.96
N LYS A 31 -4.91 12.95 12.06
CA LYS A 31 -6.32 13.03 12.45
C LYS A 31 -7.06 13.91 11.44
N ASP A 32 -8.08 13.36 10.85
CA ASP A 32 -8.98 14.06 9.92
C ASP A 32 -10.33 13.35 9.89
N LYS A 33 -11.28 13.91 9.11
CA LYS A 33 -12.53 13.24 8.77
C LYS A 33 -12.20 11.96 7.97
N PRO A 34 -13.03 10.91 8.10
CA PRO A 34 -12.83 9.68 7.35
C PRO A 34 -12.87 9.92 5.83
N PHE A 35 -12.00 9.20 5.11
CA PHE A 35 -11.86 9.24 3.66
C PHE A 35 -12.72 8.16 2.98
N ASP A 36 -13.13 8.42 1.75
CA ASP A 36 -13.79 7.42 0.90
C ASP A 36 -12.79 6.38 0.39
N ILE A 37 -11.56 6.83 0.09
CA ILE A 37 -10.51 6.01 -0.46
C ILE A 37 -9.21 6.27 0.30
N ILE A 38 -8.51 5.20 0.65
CA ILE A 38 -7.13 5.25 1.12
C ILE A 38 -6.31 4.34 0.20
N ALA A 39 -5.18 4.83 -0.31
CA ALA A 39 -4.21 4.05 -1.07
C ALA A 39 -2.85 4.06 -0.37
N CYS A 40 -2.19 2.91 -0.32
CA CYS A 40 -0.90 2.78 0.33
C CYS A 40 0.04 1.83 -0.42
N ASN A 41 1.28 2.28 -0.57
CA ASN A 41 2.41 1.45 -0.98
C ASN A 41 3.46 1.52 0.14
N PRO A 42 3.31 0.72 1.22
CA PRO A 42 4.17 0.81 2.39
C PRO A 42 5.55 0.20 2.12
N PRO A 43 6.55 0.45 2.99
CA PRO A 43 7.82 -0.26 2.92
C PRO A 43 7.63 -1.77 3.16
N TYR A 44 8.30 -2.62 2.34
CA TYR A 44 8.04 -4.07 2.27
C TYR A 44 8.99 -4.95 3.07
N PHE A 45 10.10 -4.43 3.58
CA PHE A 45 11.16 -5.24 4.17
C PHE A 45 11.09 -5.22 5.69
N SER A 46 10.88 -6.38 6.29
CA SER A 46 11.16 -6.57 7.72
C SER A 46 12.67 -6.44 7.98
N THR A 47 13.04 -5.94 9.14
CA THR A 47 14.42 -5.68 9.59
C THR A 47 15.30 -6.91 9.76
N THR A 48 14.74 -8.09 9.68
CA THR A 48 15.47 -9.36 9.84
C THR A 48 16.49 -9.68 8.73
N ASN A 49 16.48 -8.97 7.60
CA ASN A 49 17.47 -9.14 6.53
C ASN A 49 18.59 -8.11 6.61
N GLN A 50 19.60 -8.40 7.45
CA GLN A 50 20.79 -7.56 7.68
C GLN A 50 21.75 -7.41 6.48
N ASN A 51 21.50 -8.06 5.34
CA ASN A 51 22.46 -8.14 4.22
C ASN A 51 22.41 -6.99 3.21
N LEU A 52 21.74 -5.85 3.51
CA LEU A 52 21.68 -4.70 2.61
C LEU A 52 22.38 -3.46 3.19
N MET A 53 23.65 -3.61 3.58
CA MET A 53 24.41 -2.56 4.30
C MET A 53 24.82 -1.34 3.46
N ASN A 54 24.55 -1.28 2.15
CA ASN A 54 25.05 -0.23 1.25
C ASN A 54 23.95 0.56 0.54
N VAL A 55 22.86 0.91 1.21
CA VAL A 55 21.81 1.72 0.59
C VAL A 55 21.69 3.05 1.33
N ASN A 56 21.65 4.15 0.55
CA ASN A 56 21.38 5.50 1.01
C ASN A 56 20.25 5.50 2.07
N GLN A 57 20.43 6.25 3.16
CA GLN A 57 19.50 6.28 4.31
C GLN A 57 18.03 6.52 3.94
N TYR A 58 17.75 7.30 2.87
CA TYR A 58 16.40 7.54 2.35
C TYR A 58 15.79 6.29 1.72
N LYS A 59 16.59 5.49 1.03
CA LYS A 59 16.16 4.20 0.48
C LYS A 59 15.93 3.16 1.59
N ARG A 60 16.69 3.22 2.70
CA ARG A 60 16.45 2.39 3.89
C ARG A 60 15.13 2.75 4.56
N ALA A 61 14.88 4.03 4.84
CA ALA A 61 13.65 4.47 5.48
C ALA A 61 12.39 4.13 4.66
N GLY A 62 12.47 4.20 3.32
CA GLY A 62 11.37 3.83 2.44
C GLY A 62 11.20 2.32 2.22
N ARG A 63 12.10 1.46 2.75
CA ARG A 63 12.04 0.01 2.56
C ARG A 63 11.79 -0.79 3.83
N HIS A 64 12.02 -0.21 5.01
CA HIS A 64 11.93 -0.92 6.29
C HIS A 64 10.59 -0.68 6.98
N GLU A 65 9.93 -1.77 7.31
CA GLU A 65 8.65 -1.81 8.02
C GLU A 65 8.70 -1.22 9.44
N GLU A 66 9.90 -0.99 9.99
CA GLU A 66 10.08 -0.35 11.31
C GLU A 66 9.33 0.99 11.42
N ASN A 67 9.19 1.71 10.30
CA ASN A 67 8.54 3.01 10.29
C ASN A 67 7.01 2.92 10.20
N LEU A 68 6.48 1.80 9.73
CA LEU A 68 5.04 1.54 9.60
C LEU A 68 4.75 0.04 9.64
N PRO A 69 4.69 -0.57 10.83
CA PRO A 69 4.24 -1.96 10.99
C PRO A 69 2.82 -2.16 10.42
N LEU A 70 2.56 -3.31 9.82
CA LEU A 70 1.23 -3.61 9.25
C LEU A 70 0.10 -3.48 10.28
N SER A 71 0.34 -3.85 11.53
CA SER A 71 -0.63 -3.66 12.61
C SER A 71 -1.03 -2.21 12.82
N GLU A 72 -0.06 -1.29 12.75
CA GLU A 72 -0.30 0.15 12.89
C GLU A 72 -0.96 0.72 11.62
N LEU A 73 -0.55 0.27 10.43
CA LEU A 73 -1.18 0.65 9.17
C LEU A 73 -2.67 0.31 9.18
N PHE A 74 -3.04 -0.95 9.44
CA PHE A 74 -4.44 -1.37 9.44
C PHE A 74 -5.25 -0.69 10.56
N THR A 75 -4.65 -0.43 11.72
CA THR A 75 -5.30 0.34 12.79
C THR A 75 -5.57 1.79 12.35
N ALA A 76 -4.61 2.43 11.69
CA ALA A 76 -4.79 3.78 11.17
C ALA A 76 -5.85 3.82 10.05
N VAL A 77 -5.82 2.87 9.13
CA VAL A 77 -6.83 2.75 8.07
C VAL A 77 -8.23 2.57 8.66
N LYS A 78 -8.42 1.67 9.64
CA LYS A 78 -9.71 1.51 10.33
C LYS A 78 -10.28 2.83 10.86
N ARG A 79 -9.43 3.68 11.40
CA ARG A 79 -9.82 4.98 11.97
C ARG A 79 -10.13 6.03 10.91
N LEU A 80 -9.40 5.98 9.78
CA LEU A 80 -9.43 7.02 8.75
C LEU A 80 -10.32 6.69 7.54
N LEU A 81 -10.81 5.46 7.42
CA LEU A 81 -11.66 5.04 6.31
C LEU A 81 -13.14 5.10 6.71
N LYS A 82 -13.98 5.59 5.82
CA LYS A 82 -15.46 5.51 5.98
C LYS A 82 -15.92 4.06 5.99
N SER A 83 -17.06 3.78 6.60
CA SER A 83 -17.63 2.42 6.67
C SER A 83 -17.91 1.79 5.30
N ASN A 84 -18.18 2.60 4.29
CA ASN A 84 -18.38 2.22 2.88
C ASN A 84 -17.17 2.54 1.99
N GLY A 85 -16.03 2.89 2.58
CA GLY A 85 -14.81 3.26 1.85
C GLY A 85 -13.97 2.05 1.44
N SER A 86 -13.03 2.28 0.51
CA SER A 86 -12.10 1.27 0.01
C SER A 86 -10.65 1.58 0.38
N PHE A 87 -9.92 0.57 0.84
CA PHE A 87 -8.49 0.64 1.09
C PHE A 87 -7.71 -0.17 0.06
N TYR A 88 -6.90 0.50 -0.73
CA TYR A 88 -6.04 -0.09 -1.75
C TYR A 88 -4.61 -0.24 -1.24
N LEU A 89 -4.10 -1.46 -1.29
CA LEU A 89 -2.78 -1.80 -0.80
C LEU A 89 -1.97 -2.51 -1.88
N VAL A 90 -0.77 -2.02 -2.14
CA VAL A 90 0.26 -2.73 -2.93
C VAL A 90 1.27 -3.32 -1.96
N HIS A 91 1.55 -4.63 -2.09
CA HIS A 91 2.51 -5.30 -1.20
C HIS A 91 3.16 -6.51 -1.86
N ARG A 92 4.10 -7.17 -1.18
CA ARG A 92 4.66 -8.45 -1.63
C ARG A 92 3.62 -9.54 -1.59
N ALA A 93 3.46 -10.30 -2.69
CA ALA A 93 2.54 -11.41 -2.78
C ALA A 93 2.81 -12.51 -1.73
N SER A 94 4.07 -12.75 -1.38
CA SER A 94 4.48 -13.71 -0.35
C SER A 94 3.94 -13.41 1.04
N ARG A 95 3.49 -12.18 1.30
CA ARG A 95 2.90 -11.77 2.59
C ARG A 95 1.37 -11.73 2.58
N TYR A 96 0.72 -12.26 1.55
CA TYR A 96 -0.73 -12.20 1.39
C TYR A 96 -1.49 -12.70 2.63
N ASN A 97 -1.09 -13.86 3.20
CA ASN A 97 -1.74 -14.42 4.39
C ASN A 97 -1.65 -13.48 5.60
N GLU A 98 -0.51 -12.81 5.76
CA GLU A 98 -0.29 -11.86 6.86
C GLU A 98 -1.16 -10.60 6.67
N LEU A 99 -1.23 -10.07 5.43
CA LEU A 99 -2.10 -8.94 5.09
C LEU A 99 -3.56 -9.26 5.39
N TYR A 100 -4.03 -10.45 4.99
CA TYR A 100 -5.38 -10.93 5.29
C TYR A 100 -5.65 -10.97 6.80
N GLN A 101 -4.70 -11.50 7.59
CA GLN A 101 -4.85 -11.60 9.04
C GLN A 101 -4.97 -10.22 9.70
N TYR A 102 -4.14 -9.24 9.31
CA TYR A 102 -4.22 -7.88 9.87
C TYR A 102 -5.52 -7.18 9.45
N ALA A 103 -5.94 -7.32 8.20
CA ALA A 103 -7.21 -6.78 7.73
C ALA A 103 -8.39 -7.35 8.52
N SER A 104 -8.46 -8.67 8.67
CA SER A 104 -9.52 -9.37 9.39
C SER A 104 -9.62 -8.92 10.85
N ARG A 105 -8.49 -8.71 11.54
CA ARG A 105 -8.46 -8.22 12.94
C ARG A 105 -9.11 -6.84 13.12
N VAL A 106 -9.11 -6.02 12.09
CA VAL A 106 -9.76 -4.70 12.12
C VAL A 106 -11.15 -4.69 11.48
N GLY A 107 -11.65 -5.86 11.08
CA GLY A 107 -12.98 -6.04 10.49
C GLY A 107 -13.04 -5.74 9.00
N MET A 108 -11.90 -5.83 8.28
CA MET A 108 -11.82 -5.65 6.83
C MET A 108 -11.55 -6.98 6.14
N LEU A 109 -12.10 -7.14 4.93
CA LEU A 109 -11.84 -8.30 4.06
C LEU A 109 -11.39 -7.84 2.68
N PRO A 110 -10.56 -8.63 1.97
CA PRO A 110 -10.26 -8.37 0.58
C PRO A 110 -11.53 -8.58 -0.26
N VAL A 111 -11.85 -7.61 -1.10
CA VAL A 111 -12.97 -7.70 -2.07
C VAL A 111 -12.46 -7.86 -3.48
N LYS A 112 -11.22 -7.43 -3.75
CA LYS A 112 -10.55 -7.59 -5.03
C LYS A 112 -9.07 -7.85 -4.84
N VAL A 113 -8.51 -8.79 -5.60
CA VAL A 113 -7.10 -9.15 -5.55
C VAL A 113 -6.55 -9.34 -6.96
N THR A 114 -5.44 -8.66 -7.26
CA THR A 114 -4.68 -8.80 -8.50
C THR A 114 -3.24 -9.18 -8.17
N PHE A 115 -2.72 -10.24 -8.78
CA PHE A 115 -1.31 -10.62 -8.63
C PHE A 115 -0.49 -10.14 -9.83
N ALA A 116 0.66 -9.52 -9.53
CA ALA A 116 1.60 -9.08 -10.55
C ALA A 116 2.85 -9.97 -10.58
N TYR A 117 3.26 -10.33 -11.79
CA TYR A 117 4.38 -11.21 -12.12
C TYR A 117 5.40 -10.44 -12.94
N ASP A 118 6.67 -10.82 -12.88
CA ASP A 118 7.68 -10.23 -13.77
C ASP A 118 7.44 -10.68 -15.22
N HIS A 119 7.07 -11.96 -15.42
CA HIS A 119 6.84 -12.59 -16.71
C HIS A 119 5.89 -13.79 -16.59
N VAL A 120 5.36 -14.26 -17.71
CA VAL A 120 4.53 -15.47 -17.78
C VAL A 120 5.31 -16.69 -17.25
N GLY A 121 4.65 -17.51 -16.43
CA GLY A 121 5.26 -18.69 -15.80
C GLY A 121 6.14 -18.40 -14.58
N GLY A 122 6.31 -17.13 -14.23
CA GLY A 122 7.00 -16.73 -13.00
C GLY A 122 6.15 -16.92 -11.74
N VAL A 123 6.73 -16.56 -10.60
CA VAL A 123 6.03 -16.49 -9.30
C VAL A 123 5.56 -15.05 -9.07
N ALA A 124 4.34 -14.88 -8.56
CA ALA A 124 3.83 -13.56 -8.22
C ALA A 124 4.74 -12.88 -7.18
N LYS A 125 5.22 -11.69 -7.50
CA LYS A 125 6.07 -10.88 -6.60
C LYS A 125 5.28 -9.83 -5.85
N THR A 126 4.27 -9.28 -6.52
CA THR A 126 3.46 -8.19 -5.97
C THR A 126 2.00 -8.60 -5.96
N VAL A 127 1.27 -8.11 -4.98
CA VAL A 127 -0.18 -8.22 -4.90
C VAL A 127 -0.77 -6.82 -4.71
N LEU A 128 -1.83 -6.54 -5.46
CA LEU A 128 -2.69 -5.37 -5.28
C LEU A 128 -3.98 -5.88 -4.65
N ILE A 129 -4.41 -5.27 -3.57
CA ILE A 129 -5.59 -5.69 -2.83
C ILE A 129 -6.47 -4.49 -2.56
N GLU A 130 -7.75 -4.63 -2.85
CA GLU A 130 -8.78 -3.75 -2.33
C GLU A 130 -9.41 -4.41 -1.10
N PHE A 131 -9.38 -3.70 0.03
CA PHE A 131 -10.03 -4.08 1.26
C PHE A 131 -11.23 -3.19 1.54
N GLN A 132 -12.31 -3.77 2.05
CA GLN A 132 -13.47 -3.05 2.57
C GLN A 132 -13.87 -3.61 3.94
N PHE A 133 -14.62 -2.82 4.72
CA PHE A 133 -15.19 -3.35 5.96
C PHE A 133 -16.15 -4.50 5.65
N ALA A 134 -16.06 -5.54 6.46
CA ALA A 134 -16.72 -6.81 6.19
C ALA A 134 -18.25 -6.65 6.10
N THR A 135 -18.75 -6.78 4.90
CA THR A 135 -20.07 -7.28 4.59
C THR A 135 -19.84 -8.62 3.89
N ALA A 136 -20.74 -9.57 3.97
CA ALA A 136 -20.54 -10.91 3.40
C ALA A 136 -20.32 -10.82 1.88
N HIS A 137 -19.07 -10.72 1.43
CA HIS A 137 -18.71 -10.54 0.03
C HIS A 137 -17.81 -11.68 -0.45
N GLU A 138 -18.03 -12.06 -1.69
CA GLU A 138 -17.08 -12.84 -2.46
C GLU A 138 -15.87 -11.97 -2.80
N CYS A 139 -14.67 -12.54 -2.74
CA CYS A 139 -13.45 -11.86 -3.20
C CYS A 139 -13.25 -12.12 -4.68
N MET A 140 -13.18 -11.08 -5.49
CA MET A 140 -12.83 -11.19 -6.91
C MET A 140 -11.33 -11.35 -7.07
N ILE A 141 -10.91 -12.42 -7.73
CA ILE A 141 -9.52 -12.60 -8.18
C ILE A 141 -9.46 -12.17 -9.64
N GLU A 142 -8.77 -11.08 -9.90
CA GLU A 142 -8.63 -10.51 -11.24
C GLU A 142 -7.61 -11.27 -12.09
N ALA A 143 -7.63 -11.01 -13.40
CA ALA A 143 -6.60 -11.51 -14.30
C ALA A 143 -5.21 -11.05 -13.84
N PRO A 144 -4.17 -11.89 -13.99
CA PRO A 144 -2.81 -11.52 -13.58
C PRO A 144 -2.25 -10.38 -14.44
N VAL A 145 -1.42 -9.56 -13.83
CA VAL A 145 -0.64 -8.51 -14.52
C VAL A 145 0.78 -9.04 -14.75
N TYR A 146 1.31 -8.90 -15.96
CA TYR A 146 2.68 -9.22 -16.31
C TYR A 146 3.46 -7.93 -16.58
N LEU A 147 4.55 -7.69 -15.83
CA LEU A 147 5.30 -6.43 -15.91
C LEU A 147 6.08 -6.27 -17.22
N ASP A 148 6.39 -7.36 -17.90
CA ASP A 148 7.00 -7.39 -19.24
C ASP A 148 5.97 -7.23 -20.36
N ASP A 149 4.67 -7.36 -20.09
CA ASP A 149 3.59 -7.19 -21.05
C ASP A 149 2.56 -6.15 -20.57
N ARG A 150 2.70 -4.93 -21.07
CA ARG A 150 1.81 -3.82 -20.70
C ARG A 150 0.36 -3.98 -21.15
N SER A 151 0.09 -4.89 -22.08
CA SER A 151 -1.29 -5.17 -22.52
C SER A 151 -2.14 -5.80 -21.42
N THR A 152 -1.50 -6.38 -20.39
CA THR A 152 -2.16 -6.98 -19.23
C THR A 152 -2.53 -5.97 -18.15
N PHE A 153 -2.12 -4.70 -18.29
CA PHE A 153 -2.41 -3.66 -17.30
C PHE A 153 -3.87 -3.23 -17.40
N PRO A 154 -4.55 -2.97 -16.28
CA PRO A 154 -5.90 -2.44 -16.29
C PRO A 154 -5.96 -1.13 -17.09
N THR A 155 -6.96 -1.00 -17.95
CA THR A 155 -7.24 0.27 -18.61
C THR A 155 -7.83 1.23 -17.60
N ILE A 156 -7.30 2.45 -17.52
CA ILE A 156 -7.90 3.52 -16.73
C ILE A 156 -9.01 4.13 -17.62
N GLU A 157 -10.25 3.88 -17.23
CA GLU A 157 -11.42 4.54 -17.81
C GLU A 157 -11.68 5.91 -17.14
#